data_9d8e16157085df279a816461247b3255
#
_entry.id   9d8e16157085df279a816461247b3255
#
_cell.length_a   1.000
_cell.length_b   1.000
_cell.length_c   1.000
_cell.angle_alpha   90.00
_cell.angle_beta   90.00
_cell.angle_gamma   90.00
#
_symmetry.space_group_name_H-M   'P 1'
#
loop_
_entity.id
_entity.type
_entity.pdbx_description
1 polymer ?
#
loop_
_entity_poly.entity_id
_entity_poly.type
_entity_poly.pdbx_seq_one_letter_code
_entity_poly.pdbx_strand_id
1 'polypeptide(L)'
;MGAPPCGSDYTTTGASRVPAGEVLMAILDDVIGVFSPGWKAARLRSRAVIQAYEAVKTTRTHKARRENRTADQLSQYGAVSLREQARYLDNNHDLVIGVFDKLEERVVGKNGIIVEPHPVLRNGAIARDLAAEIRTRWSEWSVSPEVTGQFTRPMLERLMLRTWLRDGEVFAQMVSGRINSLTPSAGVHFWLEALEPDFIPMTSDESNRLNQGVFVDDWGRPEKYLVYKSRPVSGRQMETKEVDAERMLHLKFVRRLHQMRGTSLLSGVLIRLSALKEYEDSELTAARIAAALGMYIRKGDGQSYEADGNGSKDKERELTIQPGIIYDDLKPGEEIGMVKSDRPNPNLETFRNACSGDVHPERRRAEL
;
A
#
# COMPACT_ATOMS: atom_id res chain seq x y z
N MET A 1 -31.63 60.86 -36.80
CA MET A 1 -31.06 59.86 -37.68
C MET A 1 -30.97 58.56 -36.92
N GLY A 2 -31.82 57.68 -37.30
CA GLY A 2 -32.18 56.47 -36.62
C GLY A 2 -31.23 55.30 -36.75
N ALA A 3 -31.14 54.52 -35.68
CA ALA A 3 -30.57 53.20 -35.67
C ALA A 3 -31.68 52.13 -35.87
N PRO A 4 -31.43 51.06 -36.62
CA PRO A 4 -32.43 50.04 -36.85
C PRO A 4 -32.49 49.03 -35.65
N PRO A 5 -33.63 48.33 -35.45
CA PRO A 5 -33.79 47.39 -34.36
C PRO A 5 -33.18 46.01 -34.74
N CYS A 6 -32.49 45.43 -33.78
CA CYS A 6 -31.94 44.09 -33.82
C CYS A 6 -33.06 43.07 -33.57
N GLY A 7 -33.32 42.21 -34.55
CA GLY A 7 -34.29 41.13 -34.44
C GLY A 7 -33.73 39.99 -33.57
N SER A 8 -34.51 39.56 -32.60
CA SER A 8 -34.26 38.42 -31.75
C SER A 8 -34.85 37.15 -32.37
N ASP A 9 -34.02 36.36 -33.01
CA ASP A 9 -34.39 34.97 -33.34
C ASP A 9 -34.12 34.07 -32.13
N TYR A 10 -35.17 33.79 -31.39
CA TYR A 10 -35.19 32.69 -30.42
C TYR A 10 -35.42 31.39 -31.19
N THR A 11 -34.31 30.68 -31.49
CA THR A 11 -34.39 29.32 -31.94
C THR A 11 -34.73 28.40 -30.75
N THR A 12 -35.82 27.71 -30.93
CA THR A 12 -36.37 26.64 -30.09
C THR A 12 -35.32 25.68 -29.55
N THR A 13 -35.15 25.71 -28.23
CA THR A 13 -34.39 24.76 -27.44
C THR A 13 -35.01 23.36 -27.58
N GLY A 14 -34.22 22.41 -28.06
CA GLY A 14 -34.56 21.00 -28.14
C GLY A 14 -35.01 20.47 -26.79
N ALA A 15 -36.17 19.88 -26.75
CA ALA A 15 -36.69 19.13 -25.62
C ALA A 15 -35.69 18.01 -25.23
N SER A 16 -35.05 18.16 -24.09
CA SER A 16 -34.22 17.11 -23.49
C SER A 16 -35.11 15.89 -23.22
N ARG A 17 -34.87 14.80 -23.94
CA ARG A 17 -35.53 13.52 -23.69
C ARG A 17 -35.20 13.10 -22.25
N VAL A 18 -36.20 13.15 -21.36
CA VAL A 18 -36.10 12.59 -20.01
C VAL A 18 -35.75 11.09 -20.16
N PRO A 19 -34.68 10.59 -19.53
CA PRO A 19 -34.29 9.19 -19.66
C PRO A 19 -35.44 8.31 -19.14
N ALA A 20 -35.71 7.21 -19.87
CA ALA A 20 -36.85 6.31 -19.59
C ALA A 20 -36.88 5.80 -18.15
N GLY A 21 -35.73 5.72 -17.49
CA GLY A 21 -35.63 5.36 -16.07
C GLY A 21 -36.23 6.39 -15.11
N GLU A 22 -36.15 7.68 -15.42
CA GLU A 22 -36.76 8.73 -14.56
C GLU A 22 -38.28 8.72 -14.68
N VAL A 23 -38.82 8.45 -15.84
CA VAL A 23 -40.28 8.35 -16.06
C VAL A 23 -40.84 7.13 -15.31
N LEU A 24 -40.14 5.99 -15.38
CA LEU A 24 -40.55 4.77 -14.65
C LEU A 24 -40.52 4.95 -13.14
N MET A 25 -39.51 5.68 -12.64
CA MET A 25 -39.38 6.00 -11.23
C MET A 25 -40.44 6.99 -10.73
N ALA A 26 -40.87 7.93 -11.55
CA ALA A 26 -41.95 8.87 -11.22
C ALA A 26 -43.32 8.14 -11.12
N ILE A 27 -43.59 7.21 -12.02
CA ILE A 27 -44.80 6.37 -11.98
C ILE A 27 -44.80 5.47 -10.73
N LEU A 28 -43.66 4.87 -10.37
CA LEU A 28 -43.54 4.09 -9.14
C LEU A 28 -43.77 4.93 -7.87
N ASP A 29 -43.30 6.19 -7.85
CA ASP A 29 -43.52 7.09 -6.72
C ASP A 29 -44.98 7.50 -6.59
N ASP A 30 -45.70 7.65 -7.68
CA ASP A 30 -47.11 7.95 -7.68
C ASP A 30 -47.93 6.75 -7.16
N VAL A 31 -47.62 5.53 -7.60
CA VAL A 31 -48.28 4.31 -7.08
C VAL A 31 -48.02 4.14 -5.58
N ILE A 32 -46.78 4.34 -5.12
CA ILE A 32 -46.42 4.28 -3.69
C ILE A 32 -47.14 5.39 -2.91
N GLY A 33 -47.32 6.57 -3.51
CA GLY A 33 -48.04 7.70 -2.89
C GLY A 33 -49.51 7.44 -2.57
N VAL A 34 -50.16 6.58 -3.36
CA VAL A 34 -51.53 6.16 -3.12
C VAL A 34 -51.63 5.22 -1.90
N PHE A 35 -50.67 4.31 -1.73
CA PHE A 35 -50.67 3.32 -0.64
C PHE A 35 -50.03 3.83 0.65
N SER A 36 -49.01 4.70 0.57
CA SER A 36 -48.30 5.26 1.73
C SER A 36 -47.70 6.63 1.45
N PRO A 37 -48.40 7.73 1.78
CA PRO A 37 -47.89 9.09 1.58
C PRO A 37 -46.59 9.39 2.33
N GLY A 38 -46.39 8.77 3.51
CA GLY A 38 -45.16 8.91 4.29
C GLY A 38 -43.94 8.31 3.61
N TRP A 39 -44.10 7.19 2.94
CA TRP A 39 -43.04 6.53 2.19
C TRP A 39 -42.64 7.34 0.94
N LYS A 40 -43.63 7.89 0.22
CA LYS A 40 -43.41 8.82 -0.89
C LYS A 40 -42.60 10.04 -0.44
N ALA A 41 -42.99 10.66 0.66
CA ALA A 41 -42.33 11.84 1.20
C ALA A 41 -40.87 11.52 1.67
N ALA A 42 -40.63 10.36 2.24
CA ALA A 42 -39.28 9.91 2.63
C ALA A 42 -38.40 9.69 1.41
N ARG A 43 -38.90 9.04 0.36
CA ARG A 43 -38.15 8.83 -0.90
C ARG A 43 -37.84 10.12 -1.63
N LEU A 44 -38.80 11.05 -1.70
CA LEU A 44 -38.60 12.38 -2.31
C LEU A 44 -37.56 13.20 -1.54
N ARG A 45 -37.60 13.17 -0.20
CA ARG A 45 -36.57 13.82 0.64
C ARG A 45 -35.19 13.21 0.42
N SER A 46 -35.07 11.87 0.38
CA SER A 46 -33.80 11.19 0.11
C SER A 46 -33.25 11.54 -1.27
N ARG A 47 -34.11 11.65 -2.30
CA ARG A 47 -33.72 12.09 -3.64
C ARG A 47 -33.24 13.55 -3.66
N ALA A 48 -33.96 14.45 -2.99
CA ALA A 48 -33.56 15.86 -2.90
C ALA A 48 -32.21 16.03 -2.22
N VAL A 49 -31.92 15.26 -1.15
CA VAL A 49 -30.63 15.25 -0.49
C VAL A 49 -29.53 14.70 -1.41
N ILE A 50 -29.79 13.60 -2.15
CA ILE A 50 -28.84 13.03 -3.10
C ILE A 50 -28.55 14.00 -4.26
N GLN A 51 -29.55 14.76 -4.70
CA GLN A 51 -29.40 15.75 -5.78
C GLN A 51 -28.64 17.02 -5.34
N ALA A 52 -28.62 17.34 -4.04
CA ALA A 52 -27.93 18.51 -3.51
C ALA A 52 -26.42 18.46 -3.66
N TYR A 53 -25.81 17.24 -3.72
CA TYR A 53 -24.37 17.08 -3.87
C TYR A 53 -24.03 16.46 -5.23
N GLU A 54 -23.36 17.20 -6.10
CA GLU A 54 -22.94 16.72 -7.42
C GLU A 54 -22.04 15.49 -7.37
N ALA A 55 -21.19 15.39 -6.34
CA ALA A 55 -20.30 14.24 -6.12
C ALA A 55 -21.04 12.90 -5.91
N VAL A 56 -22.32 12.92 -5.55
CA VAL A 56 -23.14 11.71 -5.38
C VAL A 56 -23.74 11.22 -6.70
N LYS A 57 -23.79 12.08 -7.72
CA LYS A 57 -24.33 11.75 -9.04
C LYS A 57 -23.30 10.94 -9.84
N THR A 58 -23.69 9.76 -10.31
CA THR A 58 -22.86 8.96 -11.21
C THR A 58 -23.04 9.48 -12.64
N THR A 59 -21.97 9.91 -13.27
CA THR A 59 -21.92 10.33 -14.68
C THR A 59 -21.04 9.38 -15.50
N ARG A 60 -20.98 9.58 -16.82
CA ARG A 60 -20.10 8.80 -17.70
C ARG A 60 -18.61 8.91 -17.29
N THR A 61 -18.21 10.08 -16.81
CA THR A 61 -16.83 10.39 -16.40
C THR A 61 -16.60 10.24 -14.90
N HIS A 62 -17.64 10.33 -14.08
CA HIS A 62 -17.57 10.18 -12.64
C HIS A 62 -18.34 8.94 -12.17
N LYS A 63 -17.58 7.90 -11.78
CA LYS A 63 -18.12 6.72 -11.12
C LYS A 63 -17.92 6.86 -9.62
N ALA A 64 -18.97 7.16 -8.87
CA ALA A 64 -18.92 7.26 -7.42
C ALA A 64 -18.59 5.87 -6.81
N ARG A 65 -17.31 5.63 -6.48
CA ARG A 65 -16.91 4.47 -5.68
C ARG A 65 -17.24 4.76 -4.23
N ARG A 66 -17.95 3.86 -3.58
CA ARG A 66 -18.43 4.04 -2.20
C ARG A 66 -17.90 2.93 -1.33
N GLU A 67 -17.50 3.30 -0.10
CA GLU A 67 -17.10 2.37 0.94
C GLU A 67 -17.97 2.62 2.18
N ASN A 68 -18.83 1.66 2.50
CA ASN A 68 -19.76 1.73 3.62
C ASN A 68 -19.43 0.75 4.76
N ARG A 69 -18.40 -0.06 4.59
CA ARG A 69 -17.95 -1.00 5.62
C ARG A 69 -17.32 -0.25 6.80
N THR A 70 -17.42 -0.83 7.98
CA THR A 70 -16.72 -0.32 9.16
C THR A 70 -15.21 -0.44 8.99
N ALA A 71 -14.44 0.29 9.81
CA ALA A 71 -12.98 0.19 9.78
C ALA A 71 -12.50 -1.24 10.08
N ASP A 72 -13.15 -1.90 11.04
CA ASP A 72 -12.82 -3.26 11.44
C ASP A 72 -13.19 -4.29 10.38
N GLN A 73 -14.32 -4.13 9.68
CA GLN A 73 -14.64 -4.98 8.54
C GLN A 73 -13.60 -4.86 7.42
N LEU A 74 -13.11 -3.64 7.13
CA LEU A 74 -12.06 -3.44 6.13
C LEU A 74 -10.75 -4.10 6.55
N SER A 75 -10.32 -3.94 7.80
CA SER A 75 -9.10 -4.59 8.31
C SER A 75 -9.26 -6.12 8.37
N GLN A 76 -10.43 -6.62 8.77
CA GLN A 76 -10.74 -8.05 8.80
C GLN A 76 -10.50 -8.74 7.45
N TYR A 77 -10.96 -8.12 6.38
CA TYR A 77 -10.87 -8.71 5.03
C TYR A 77 -9.55 -8.38 4.31
N GLY A 78 -8.94 -7.25 4.61
CA GLY A 78 -7.84 -6.71 3.83
C GLY A 78 -6.46 -6.72 4.50
N ALA A 79 -6.38 -6.65 5.83
CA ALA A 79 -5.12 -6.41 6.51
C ALA A 79 -4.06 -7.49 6.25
N VAL A 80 -4.45 -8.77 6.24
CA VAL A 80 -3.53 -9.88 5.99
C VAL A 80 -2.92 -9.79 4.59
N SER A 81 -3.77 -9.67 3.55
CA SER A 81 -3.29 -9.58 2.17
C SER A 81 -2.45 -8.31 1.92
N LEU A 82 -2.84 -7.17 2.50
CA LEU A 82 -2.05 -5.94 2.40
C LEU A 82 -0.67 -6.09 3.05
N ARG A 83 -0.59 -6.78 4.17
CA ARG A 83 0.64 -7.10 4.88
C ARG A 83 1.56 -8.00 4.06
N GLU A 84 1.02 -9.07 3.48
CA GLU A 84 1.77 -9.99 2.63
C GLU A 84 2.36 -9.27 1.41
N GLN A 85 1.58 -8.42 0.75
CA GLN A 85 2.05 -7.60 -0.37
C GLN A 85 3.10 -6.58 0.07
N ALA A 86 2.92 -5.94 1.23
CA ALA A 86 3.90 -5.00 1.77
C ALA A 86 5.23 -5.68 2.10
N ARG A 87 5.20 -6.89 2.67
CA ARG A 87 6.38 -7.71 2.92
C ARG A 87 7.09 -8.13 1.64
N TYR A 88 6.31 -8.48 0.60
CA TYR A 88 6.88 -8.78 -0.71
C TYR A 88 7.63 -7.58 -1.29
N LEU A 89 7.05 -6.38 -1.22
CA LEU A 89 7.69 -5.16 -1.72
C LEU A 89 8.90 -4.77 -0.87
N ASP A 90 8.84 -4.92 0.46
CA ASP A 90 9.97 -4.66 1.36
C ASP A 90 11.18 -5.56 1.07
N ASN A 91 10.95 -6.76 0.53
CA ASN A 91 12.03 -7.69 0.17
C ASN A 91 12.52 -7.53 -1.29
N ASN A 92 11.68 -7.01 -2.21
CA ASN A 92 11.92 -7.13 -3.65
C ASN A 92 11.83 -5.80 -4.42
N HIS A 93 11.59 -4.66 -3.75
CA HIS A 93 11.46 -3.36 -4.39
C HIS A 93 12.43 -2.36 -3.75
N ASP A 94 13.44 -1.93 -4.49
CA ASP A 94 14.54 -1.08 -4.04
C ASP A 94 14.07 0.25 -3.43
N LEU A 95 13.08 0.91 -4.05
CA LEU A 95 12.51 2.16 -3.52
C LEU A 95 11.86 1.95 -2.15
N VAL A 96 11.14 0.85 -1.95
CA VAL A 96 10.46 0.55 -0.68
C VAL A 96 11.47 0.26 0.42
N ILE A 97 12.48 -0.55 0.11
CA ILE A 97 13.61 -0.84 1.01
C ILE A 97 14.26 0.49 1.43
N GLY A 98 14.62 1.33 0.45
CA GLY A 98 15.27 2.62 0.71
C GLY A 98 14.43 3.59 1.54
N VAL A 99 13.11 3.61 1.37
CA VAL A 99 12.20 4.42 2.19
C VAL A 99 12.17 3.93 3.64
N PHE A 100 12.04 2.62 3.87
CA PHE A 100 12.04 2.08 5.23
C PHE A 100 13.38 2.27 5.92
N ASP A 101 14.50 2.03 5.22
CA ASP A 101 15.84 2.25 5.76
C ASP A 101 16.06 3.72 6.18
N LYS A 102 15.57 4.67 5.38
CA LYS A 102 15.60 6.10 5.72
C LYS A 102 14.72 6.46 6.91
N LEU A 103 13.55 5.82 7.02
CA LEU A 103 12.68 6.03 8.17
C LEU A 103 13.30 5.47 9.45
N GLU A 104 13.92 4.28 9.40
CA GLU A 104 14.66 3.71 10.51
C GLU A 104 15.82 4.61 10.95
N GLU A 105 16.61 5.10 9.99
CA GLU A 105 17.73 5.99 10.25
C GLU A 105 17.30 7.29 10.92
N ARG A 106 16.20 7.89 10.45
CA ARG A 106 15.74 9.20 10.93
C ARG A 106 14.94 9.17 12.21
N VAL A 107 14.16 8.10 12.44
CA VAL A 107 13.27 8.01 13.60
C VAL A 107 14.00 7.40 14.80
N VAL A 108 14.72 6.33 14.60
CA VAL A 108 15.40 5.59 15.67
C VAL A 108 16.91 5.89 15.68
N GLY A 109 17.52 5.90 14.50
CA GLY A 109 18.95 6.14 14.34
C GLY A 109 19.82 4.99 14.84
N LYS A 110 21.14 5.23 14.88
CA LYS A 110 22.14 4.20 15.21
C LYS A 110 22.06 3.76 16.68
N ASN A 111 21.84 4.69 17.57
CA ASN A 111 21.91 4.46 19.01
C ASN A 111 20.55 4.19 19.67
N GLY A 112 19.46 4.16 18.86
CA GLY A 112 18.12 4.03 19.37
C GLY A 112 17.55 5.34 19.93
N ILE A 113 16.32 5.28 20.42
CA ILE A 113 15.64 6.43 21.02
C ILE A 113 16.33 6.79 22.34
N ILE A 114 16.76 8.03 22.45
CA ILE A 114 17.44 8.52 23.66
C ILE A 114 16.40 8.77 24.75
N VAL A 115 16.67 8.23 25.94
CA VAL A 115 15.87 8.47 27.14
C VAL A 115 16.70 9.25 28.14
N GLU A 116 16.21 10.42 28.55
CA GLU A 116 16.83 11.24 29.56
C GLU A 116 15.94 11.34 30.81
N PRO A 117 16.30 10.69 31.94
CA PRO A 117 15.48 10.69 33.11
C PRO A 117 15.61 12.01 33.89
N HIS A 118 14.48 12.60 34.28
CA HIS A 118 14.40 13.80 35.13
C HIS A 118 13.57 13.54 36.40
N PRO A 119 14.04 12.66 37.29
CA PRO A 119 13.34 12.44 38.56
C PRO A 119 13.37 13.69 39.41
N VAL A 120 12.22 14.07 39.99
CA VAL A 120 12.06 15.29 40.77
C VAL A 120 11.84 14.94 42.23
N LEU A 121 12.60 15.57 43.11
CA LEU A 121 12.43 15.50 44.57
C LEU A 121 11.19 16.27 45.01
N ARG A 122 10.71 16.03 46.26
CA ARG A 122 9.55 16.74 46.81
C ARG A 122 9.71 18.28 46.88
N ASN A 123 10.93 18.76 46.88
CA ASN A 123 11.26 20.19 46.86
C ASN A 123 11.35 20.80 45.47
N GLY A 124 11.03 20.02 44.42
CA GLY A 124 11.11 20.45 43.01
C GLY A 124 12.49 20.39 42.36
N ALA A 125 13.54 20.01 43.10
CA ALA A 125 14.89 19.86 42.55
C ALA A 125 15.04 18.51 41.82
N ILE A 126 15.88 18.48 40.78
CA ILE A 126 16.20 17.24 40.06
C ILE A 126 17.12 16.37 40.92
N ALA A 127 16.74 15.11 41.12
CA ALA A 127 17.56 14.11 41.82
C ALA A 127 18.64 13.56 40.88
N ARG A 128 19.78 14.23 40.79
CA ARG A 128 20.86 13.94 39.83
C ARG A 128 21.44 12.54 40.00
N ASP A 129 21.62 12.08 41.24
CA ASP A 129 22.17 10.76 41.55
C ASP A 129 21.23 9.65 41.09
N LEU A 130 19.93 9.80 41.33
CA LEU A 130 18.92 8.87 40.86
C LEU A 130 18.82 8.89 39.33
N ALA A 131 18.92 10.05 38.66
CA ALA A 131 18.96 10.16 37.21
C ALA A 131 20.17 9.44 36.61
N ALA A 132 21.33 9.54 37.28
CA ALA A 132 22.54 8.83 36.85
C ALA A 132 22.40 7.29 36.98
N GLU A 133 21.83 6.83 38.12
CA GLU A 133 21.57 5.41 38.33
C GLU A 133 20.58 4.86 37.28
N ILE A 134 19.49 5.58 37.02
CA ILE A 134 18.51 5.17 35.95
C ILE A 134 19.19 5.07 34.60
N ARG A 135 20.04 6.04 34.22
CA ARG A 135 20.80 6.00 32.96
C ARG A 135 21.70 4.78 32.86
N THR A 136 22.42 4.49 33.95
CA THR A 136 23.32 3.31 33.99
C THR A 136 22.54 2.02 33.81
N ARG A 137 21.49 1.80 34.59
CA ARG A 137 20.64 0.61 34.50
C ARG A 137 19.93 0.50 33.14
N TRP A 138 19.50 1.62 32.58
CA TRP A 138 18.92 1.68 31.23
C TRP A 138 19.93 1.26 30.17
N SER A 139 21.16 1.74 30.25
CA SER A 139 22.24 1.37 29.34
C SER A 139 22.56 -0.14 29.41
N GLU A 140 22.67 -0.66 30.62
CA GLU A 140 22.95 -2.09 30.87
C GLU A 140 21.78 -2.97 30.36
N TRP A 141 20.52 -2.60 30.67
CA TRP A 141 19.34 -3.30 30.16
C TRP A 141 19.24 -3.24 28.63
N SER A 142 19.66 -2.14 28.01
CA SER A 142 19.63 -1.94 26.56
C SER A 142 20.51 -2.91 25.76
N VAL A 143 21.40 -3.64 26.42
CA VAL A 143 22.25 -4.65 25.76
C VAL A 143 21.44 -5.88 25.35
N SER A 144 20.52 -6.33 26.22
CA SER A 144 19.67 -7.50 25.97
C SER A 144 18.28 -7.31 26.59
N PRO A 145 17.44 -6.45 25.97
CA PRO A 145 16.13 -6.07 26.50
C PRO A 145 15.01 -7.05 26.19
N GLU A 146 15.26 -8.04 25.33
CA GLU A 146 14.22 -8.92 24.81
C GLU A 146 14.44 -10.39 25.20
N VAL A 147 13.35 -11.18 25.13
CA VAL A 147 13.31 -12.56 25.65
C VAL A 147 14.25 -13.52 24.96
N THR A 148 14.64 -13.31 23.70
CA THR A 148 15.54 -14.21 22.97
C THR A 148 17.01 -13.88 23.19
N GLY A 149 17.33 -12.68 23.71
CA GLY A 149 18.68 -12.19 23.93
C GLY A 149 19.49 -11.91 22.66
N GLN A 150 18.85 -11.88 21.49
CA GLN A 150 19.52 -11.71 20.19
C GLN A 150 19.69 -10.25 19.80
N PHE A 151 18.78 -9.38 20.25
CA PHE A 151 18.71 -7.99 19.80
C PHE A 151 19.06 -7.02 20.92
N THR A 152 19.88 -6.03 20.58
CA THR A 152 20.05 -4.86 21.44
C THR A 152 18.82 -3.95 21.31
N ARG A 153 18.59 -3.07 22.29
CA ARG A 153 17.47 -2.13 22.27
C ARG A 153 17.39 -1.29 20.97
N PRO A 154 18.46 -0.66 20.48
CA PRO A 154 18.38 0.08 19.21
C PRO A 154 18.00 -0.77 18.02
N MET A 155 18.45 -2.03 17.99
CA MET A 155 18.11 -2.96 16.92
C MET A 155 16.63 -3.39 17.01
N LEU A 156 16.17 -3.69 18.22
CA LEU A 156 14.77 -4.03 18.48
C LEU A 156 13.83 -2.88 18.08
N GLU A 157 14.16 -1.63 18.48
CA GLU A 157 13.39 -0.44 18.13
C GLU A 157 13.28 -0.24 16.61
N ARG A 158 14.36 -0.43 15.86
CA ARG A 158 14.35 -0.36 14.38
C ARG A 158 13.47 -1.45 13.77
N LEU A 159 13.61 -2.70 14.23
CA LEU A 159 12.79 -3.81 13.76
C LEU A 159 11.30 -3.59 14.07
N MET A 160 10.98 -3.09 15.25
CA MET A 160 9.61 -2.75 15.63
C MET A 160 9.05 -1.61 14.78
N LEU A 161 9.84 -0.56 14.53
CA LEU A 161 9.43 0.54 13.63
C LEU A 161 9.15 0.02 12.22
N ARG A 162 10.06 -0.77 11.64
CA ARG A 162 9.88 -1.35 10.31
C ARG A 162 8.63 -2.22 10.24
N THR A 163 8.45 -3.10 11.21
CA THR A 163 7.25 -3.95 11.31
C THR A 163 5.98 -3.12 11.42
N TRP A 164 5.98 -2.11 12.28
CA TRP A 164 4.83 -1.21 12.44
C TRP A 164 4.45 -0.52 11.13
N LEU A 165 5.39 0.03 10.39
CA LEU A 165 5.13 0.76 9.14
C LEU A 165 4.78 -0.20 7.99
N ARG A 166 5.52 -1.31 7.87
CA ARG A 166 5.35 -2.31 6.82
C ARG A 166 4.07 -3.11 7.00
N ASP A 167 3.87 -3.68 8.18
CA ASP A 167 2.75 -4.57 8.48
C ASP A 167 1.51 -3.79 8.95
N GLY A 168 1.71 -2.52 9.37
CA GLY A 168 0.67 -1.65 9.88
C GLY A 168 0.51 -1.66 11.40
N GLU A 169 1.07 -2.65 12.08
CA GLU A 169 1.04 -2.80 13.52
C GLU A 169 2.20 -3.67 14.01
N VAL A 170 2.55 -3.51 15.27
CA VAL A 170 3.52 -4.36 15.98
C VAL A 170 3.10 -4.48 17.43
N PHE A 171 3.38 -5.62 18.03
CA PHE A 171 3.08 -5.89 19.43
C PHE A 171 4.36 -6.15 20.20
N ALA A 172 4.34 -5.82 21.49
CA ALA A 172 5.38 -6.25 22.41
C ALA A 172 4.75 -6.59 23.76
N GLN A 173 4.91 -7.83 24.19
CA GLN A 173 4.50 -8.26 25.52
C GLN A 173 5.57 -7.87 26.53
N MET A 174 5.17 -7.20 27.59
CA MET A 174 6.01 -6.90 28.75
C MET A 174 6.08 -8.11 29.67
N VAL A 175 7.27 -8.65 29.81
CA VAL A 175 7.57 -9.82 30.64
C VAL A 175 8.37 -9.36 31.86
N SER A 176 7.84 -9.57 33.07
CA SER A 176 8.48 -9.12 34.31
C SER A 176 8.46 -10.20 35.39
N GLY A 177 9.41 -10.15 36.29
CA GLY A 177 9.54 -11.09 37.40
C GLY A 177 10.67 -12.11 37.24
N ARG A 178 10.78 -13.03 38.20
CA ARG A 178 11.82 -14.08 38.16
C ARG A 178 11.34 -15.24 37.30
N ILE A 179 11.93 -15.40 36.12
CA ILE A 179 11.64 -16.47 35.18
C ILE A 179 12.92 -17.30 35.02
N ASN A 180 12.86 -18.57 35.39
CA ASN A 180 14.06 -19.44 35.41
C ASN A 180 14.77 -19.60 34.04
N SER A 181 14.02 -19.44 32.96
CA SER A 181 14.55 -19.56 31.59
C SER A 181 15.17 -18.27 31.04
N LEU A 182 15.00 -17.14 31.74
CA LEU A 182 15.49 -15.84 31.29
C LEU A 182 16.59 -15.32 32.24
N THR A 183 17.73 -14.98 31.68
CA THR A 183 18.83 -14.37 32.44
C THR A 183 18.66 -12.85 32.43
N PRO A 184 18.51 -12.21 33.61
CA PRO A 184 18.32 -10.77 33.66
C PRO A 184 19.60 -10.02 33.26
N SER A 185 19.48 -9.04 32.41
CA SER A 185 20.56 -8.10 32.11
C SER A 185 20.65 -7.11 33.27
N ALA A 186 21.86 -6.96 33.84
CA ALA A 186 22.15 -6.03 34.95
C ALA A 186 21.22 -6.14 36.18
N GLY A 187 20.68 -7.33 36.44
CA GLY A 187 19.76 -7.53 37.57
C GLY A 187 18.35 -6.95 37.36
N VAL A 188 18.04 -6.45 36.17
CA VAL A 188 16.70 -5.97 35.81
C VAL A 188 15.86 -7.11 35.28
N HIS A 189 14.87 -7.55 36.05
CA HIS A 189 13.96 -8.65 35.72
C HIS A 189 12.79 -8.15 34.85
N PHE A 190 13.10 -7.59 33.70
CA PHE A 190 12.12 -7.06 32.73
C PHE A 190 12.63 -7.29 31.31
N TRP A 191 11.77 -7.87 30.48
CA TRP A 191 12.06 -8.15 29.07
C TRP A 191 10.86 -7.77 28.19
N LEU A 192 11.11 -7.61 26.91
CA LEU A 192 10.10 -7.44 25.88
C LEU A 192 10.06 -8.69 25.01
N GLU A 193 8.88 -9.22 24.79
CA GLU A 193 8.62 -10.22 23.73
C GLU A 193 8.01 -9.48 22.55
N ALA A 194 8.82 -9.15 21.54
CA ALA A 194 8.33 -8.51 20.33
C ALA A 194 7.59 -9.54 19.45
N LEU A 195 6.40 -9.19 19.00
CA LEU A 195 5.51 -10.07 18.27
C LEU A 195 5.07 -9.40 16.95
N GLU A 196 5.23 -10.13 15.86
CA GLU A 196 4.63 -9.75 14.58
C GLU A 196 3.10 -9.86 14.66
N PRO A 197 2.35 -9.11 13.83
CA PRO A 197 0.89 -9.16 13.80
C PRO A 197 0.30 -10.55 13.61
N ASP A 198 1.05 -11.45 13.00
CA ASP A 198 0.63 -12.83 12.73
C ASP A 198 0.43 -13.66 14.02
N PHE A 199 1.07 -13.25 15.14
CA PHE A 199 0.85 -13.89 16.43
C PHE A 199 -0.53 -13.59 17.04
N ILE A 200 -1.23 -12.57 16.54
CA ILE A 200 -2.58 -12.20 17.01
C ILE A 200 -3.60 -12.61 15.94
N PRO A 201 -4.45 -13.61 16.19
CA PRO A 201 -5.44 -14.08 15.21
C PRO A 201 -6.41 -12.97 14.82
N MET A 202 -6.84 -12.98 13.57
CA MET A 202 -7.88 -12.04 13.07
C MET A 202 -9.31 -12.58 13.34
N THR A 203 -9.48 -13.40 14.37
CA THR A 203 -10.77 -13.97 14.75
C THR A 203 -11.60 -12.95 15.50
N SER A 204 -12.88 -12.85 15.15
CA SER A 204 -13.87 -12.03 15.85
C SER A 204 -15.03 -12.89 16.33
N ASP A 205 -15.49 -12.63 17.55
CA ASP A 205 -16.65 -13.28 18.17
C ASP A 205 -17.40 -12.23 19.00
N GLU A 206 -18.53 -11.78 18.49
CA GLU A 206 -19.35 -10.74 19.15
C GLU A 206 -19.90 -11.23 20.50
N SER A 207 -20.19 -12.52 20.66
CA SER A 207 -20.72 -13.07 21.92
C SER A 207 -19.73 -12.98 23.06
N ASN A 208 -18.45 -13.05 22.76
CA ASN A 208 -17.33 -12.94 23.71
C ASN A 208 -16.62 -11.58 23.66
N ARG A 209 -17.18 -10.59 22.94
CA ARG A 209 -16.56 -9.26 22.76
C ARG A 209 -15.14 -9.33 22.21
N LEU A 210 -14.84 -10.36 21.43
CA LEU A 210 -13.58 -10.54 20.75
C LEU A 210 -13.63 -9.84 19.37
N ASN A 211 -12.80 -8.85 19.17
CA ASN A 211 -12.65 -8.14 17.92
C ASN A 211 -11.24 -8.32 17.36
N GLN A 212 -11.11 -9.15 16.31
CA GLN A 212 -9.85 -9.41 15.62
C GLN A 212 -8.70 -9.80 16.57
N GLY A 213 -8.99 -10.73 17.49
CA GLY A 213 -8.02 -11.22 18.47
C GLY A 213 -7.80 -10.33 19.69
N VAL A 214 -8.62 -9.28 19.86
CA VAL A 214 -8.57 -8.38 21.00
C VAL A 214 -9.90 -8.40 21.72
N PHE A 215 -9.91 -8.72 23.00
CA PHE A 215 -11.08 -8.58 23.87
C PHE A 215 -11.26 -7.13 24.25
N VAL A 216 -12.46 -6.61 24.13
CA VAL A 216 -12.78 -5.21 24.35
C VAL A 216 -13.91 -5.03 25.37
N ASP A 217 -13.84 -3.93 26.12
CA ASP A 217 -14.92 -3.50 27.00
C ASP A 217 -16.08 -2.85 26.23
N ASP A 218 -17.11 -2.39 26.94
CA ASP A 218 -18.28 -1.70 26.36
C ASP A 218 -17.94 -0.39 25.63
N TRP A 219 -16.77 0.17 25.88
CA TRP A 219 -16.25 1.40 25.24
C TRP A 219 -15.33 1.10 24.06
N GLY A 220 -15.06 -0.19 23.77
CA GLY A 220 -14.10 -0.62 22.76
C GLY A 220 -12.64 -0.50 23.22
N ARG A 221 -12.38 -0.42 24.53
CA ARG A 221 -11.04 -0.40 25.09
C ARG A 221 -10.51 -1.84 25.17
N PRO A 222 -9.25 -2.10 24.75
CA PRO A 222 -8.64 -3.43 24.89
C PRO A 222 -8.54 -3.85 26.37
N GLU A 223 -9.00 -5.04 26.70
CA GLU A 223 -8.85 -5.69 27.99
C GLU A 223 -7.80 -6.79 27.95
N LYS A 224 -7.83 -7.62 26.91
CA LYS A 224 -6.89 -8.72 26.70
C LYS A 224 -6.60 -8.93 25.22
N TYR A 225 -5.47 -9.55 24.94
CA TYR A 225 -5.06 -9.98 23.63
C TYR A 225 -4.98 -11.50 23.55
N LEU A 226 -5.54 -12.06 22.50
CA LEU A 226 -5.39 -13.49 22.18
C LEU A 226 -4.11 -13.67 21.39
N VAL A 227 -3.15 -14.41 21.92
CA VAL A 227 -1.80 -14.54 21.33
C VAL A 227 -1.50 -16.03 21.09
N TYR A 228 -1.01 -16.38 19.94
CA TYR A 228 -0.48 -17.72 19.69
C TYR A 228 0.74 -17.99 20.56
N LYS A 229 0.80 -19.18 21.18
CA LYS A 229 1.93 -19.60 22.04
C LYS A 229 3.21 -19.86 21.26
N SER A 230 3.09 -20.20 19.98
CA SER A 230 4.19 -20.45 19.08
C SER A 230 3.96 -19.76 17.74
N ARG A 231 5.02 -19.63 16.94
CA ARG A 231 4.93 -18.99 15.61
C ARG A 231 3.84 -19.65 14.77
N PRO A 232 2.89 -18.87 14.24
CA PRO A 232 1.80 -19.44 13.43
C PRO A 232 2.36 -20.06 12.16
N VAL A 233 1.92 -21.29 11.90
CA VAL A 233 2.25 -22.05 10.69
C VAL A 233 0.94 -22.40 9.99
N SER A 234 0.88 -22.12 8.69
CA SER A 234 -0.30 -22.38 7.88
C SER A 234 -0.74 -23.86 7.98
N GLY A 235 -2.05 -24.06 8.16
CA GLY A 235 -2.67 -25.40 8.20
C GLY A 235 -2.55 -26.17 9.51
N ARG A 236 -2.02 -25.57 10.58
CA ARG A 236 -1.92 -26.20 11.89
C ARG A 236 -2.82 -25.51 12.91
N GLN A 237 -3.53 -26.30 13.74
CA GLN A 237 -4.28 -25.75 14.87
C GLN A 237 -3.26 -25.25 15.91
N MET A 238 -3.35 -23.96 16.26
CA MET A 238 -2.41 -23.30 17.15
C MET A 238 -3.03 -23.08 18.52
N GLU A 239 -2.27 -23.37 19.55
CA GLU A 239 -2.66 -23.02 20.92
C GLU A 239 -2.50 -21.52 21.14
N THR A 240 -3.47 -20.93 21.82
CA THR A 240 -3.49 -19.51 22.19
C THR A 240 -3.31 -19.33 23.69
N LYS A 241 -2.82 -18.16 24.07
CA LYS A 241 -2.78 -17.63 25.44
C LYS A 241 -3.48 -16.27 25.46
N GLU A 242 -4.08 -15.92 26.56
CA GLU A 242 -4.58 -14.56 26.81
C GLU A 242 -3.49 -13.75 27.51
N VAL A 243 -3.31 -12.52 27.05
CA VAL A 243 -2.37 -11.55 27.64
C VAL A 243 -3.15 -10.28 27.97
N ASP A 244 -3.08 -9.84 29.24
CA ASP A 244 -3.75 -8.62 29.66
C ASP A 244 -3.25 -7.39 28.91
N ALA A 245 -4.14 -6.47 28.59
CA ALA A 245 -3.81 -5.27 27.81
C ALA A 245 -2.78 -4.38 28.51
N GLU A 246 -2.74 -4.37 29.83
CA GLU A 246 -1.74 -3.63 30.63
C GLU A 246 -0.31 -4.15 30.38
N ARG A 247 -0.16 -5.39 29.92
CA ARG A 247 1.12 -6.04 29.61
C ARG A 247 1.43 -6.10 28.13
N MET A 248 0.58 -5.50 27.28
CA MET A 248 0.75 -5.52 25.84
C MET A 248 0.92 -4.11 25.28
N LEU A 249 2.05 -3.83 24.71
CA LEU A 249 2.26 -2.65 23.89
C LEU A 249 1.75 -2.95 22.49
N HIS A 250 0.80 -2.16 22.01
CA HIS A 250 0.23 -2.30 20.66
C HIS A 250 0.41 -0.98 19.91
N LEU A 251 1.41 -0.92 19.03
CA LEU A 251 1.60 0.17 18.08
C LEU A 251 0.85 -0.18 16.80
N LYS A 252 -0.06 0.69 16.39
CA LYS A 252 -0.88 0.48 15.19
C LYS A 252 -1.01 1.73 14.34
N PHE A 253 -0.97 1.55 13.03
CA PHE A 253 -1.22 2.60 12.07
C PHE A 253 -2.69 2.56 11.66
N VAL A 254 -3.47 3.53 12.14
CA VAL A 254 -4.91 3.61 11.93
C VAL A 254 -5.27 4.86 11.13
N ARG A 255 -6.27 4.75 10.27
CA ARG A 255 -6.77 5.85 9.44
C ARG A 255 -8.20 6.25 9.77
N ARG A 256 -8.91 5.45 10.58
CA ARG A 256 -10.29 5.69 11.00
C ARG A 256 -10.41 5.52 12.50
N LEU A 257 -11.29 6.31 13.10
CA LEU A 257 -11.68 6.12 14.51
C LEU A 257 -12.27 4.73 14.70
N HIS A 258 -12.09 4.15 15.86
CA HIS A 258 -12.57 2.81 16.25
C HIS A 258 -11.96 1.65 15.44
N GLN A 259 -10.87 1.87 14.72
CA GLN A 259 -10.12 0.81 14.04
C GLN A 259 -9.29 0.03 15.08
N MET A 260 -9.58 -1.27 15.24
CA MET A 260 -8.88 -2.10 16.22
C MET A 260 -7.49 -2.50 15.75
N ARG A 261 -7.37 -3.00 14.52
CA ARG A 261 -6.10 -3.48 13.96
C ARG A 261 -5.50 -2.49 12.98
N GLY A 262 -4.18 -2.44 12.94
CA GLY A 262 -3.43 -1.60 12.00
C GLY A 262 -3.48 -2.11 10.56
N THR A 263 -3.22 -1.21 9.61
CA THR A 263 -3.05 -1.54 8.19
C THR A 263 -1.76 -0.93 7.68
N SER A 264 -1.06 -1.62 6.78
CA SER A 264 0.21 -1.17 6.22
C SER A 264 0.20 0.29 5.77
N LEU A 265 1.26 1.02 6.05
CA LEU A 265 1.49 2.37 5.52
C LEU A 265 1.44 2.37 3.98
N LEU A 266 1.90 1.28 3.37
CA LEU A 266 1.94 1.11 1.91
C LEU A 266 0.57 0.86 1.29
N SER A 267 -0.50 0.59 2.06
CA SER A 267 -1.82 0.19 1.56
C SER A 267 -2.39 1.09 0.46
N GLY A 268 -2.08 2.40 0.49
CA GLY A 268 -2.54 3.36 -0.51
C GLY A 268 -1.70 3.42 -1.78
N VAL A 269 -0.50 2.84 -1.78
CA VAL A 269 0.48 2.95 -2.88
C VAL A 269 0.89 1.60 -3.47
N LEU A 270 0.44 0.47 -2.90
CA LEU A 270 0.81 -0.89 -3.35
C LEU A 270 0.60 -1.09 -4.85
N ILE A 271 -0.58 -0.76 -5.36
CA ILE A 271 -0.92 -0.93 -6.79
C ILE A 271 0.01 -0.08 -7.66
N ARG A 272 0.29 1.15 -7.23
CA ARG A 272 1.14 2.08 -8.00
C ARG A 272 2.60 1.62 -8.01
N LEU A 273 3.10 1.11 -6.89
CA LEU A 273 4.46 0.56 -6.80
C LEU A 273 4.63 -0.69 -7.66
N SER A 274 3.64 -1.58 -7.67
CA SER A 274 3.64 -2.76 -8.54
C SER A 274 3.63 -2.36 -10.01
N ALA A 275 2.76 -1.41 -10.40
CA ALA A 275 2.68 -0.91 -11.77
C ALA A 275 3.97 -0.21 -12.21
N LEU A 276 4.65 0.51 -11.30
CA LEU A 276 5.94 1.14 -11.58
C LEU A 276 7.01 0.10 -11.86
N LYS A 277 7.09 -0.95 -11.04
CA LYS A 277 8.04 -2.06 -11.24
C LYS A 277 7.79 -2.77 -12.56
N GLU A 278 6.55 -3.12 -12.89
CA GLU A 278 6.21 -3.75 -14.16
C GLU A 278 6.57 -2.87 -15.38
N TYR A 279 6.38 -1.56 -15.24
CA TYR A 279 6.78 -0.60 -16.28
C TYR A 279 8.31 -0.56 -16.44
N GLU A 280 9.08 -0.49 -15.35
CA GLU A 280 10.54 -0.50 -15.40
C GLU A 280 11.08 -1.81 -16.00
N ASP A 281 10.52 -2.97 -15.65
CA ASP A 281 10.86 -4.27 -16.22
C ASP A 281 10.54 -4.34 -17.72
N SER A 282 9.42 -3.76 -18.14
CA SER A 282 9.01 -3.70 -19.55
C SER A 282 9.95 -2.80 -20.37
N GLU A 283 10.35 -1.65 -19.85
CA GLU A 283 11.33 -0.75 -20.49
C GLU A 283 12.71 -1.40 -20.59
N LEU A 284 13.15 -2.09 -19.54
CA LEU A 284 14.41 -2.83 -19.53
C LEU A 284 14.40 -3.93 -20.60
N THR A 285 13.30 -4.66 -20.72
CA THR A 285 13.12 -5.71 -21.72
C THR A 285 13.14 -5.11 -23.13
N ALA A 286 12.43 -4.00 -23.34
CA ALA A 286 12.43 -3.29 -24.62
C ALA A 286 13.83 -2.78 -25.00
N ALA A 287 14.59 -2.26 -24.00
CA ALA A 287 15.97 -1.81 -24.21
C ALA A 287 16.90 -2.98 -24.56
N ARG A 288 16.73 -4.15 -23.92
CA ARG A 288 17.49 -5.37 -24.26
C ARG A 288 17.21 -5.83 -25.69
N ILE A 289 15.94 -5.84 -26.11
CA ILE A 289 15.55 -6.19 -27.49
C ILE A 289 16.16 -5.18 -28.47
N ALA A 290 16.09 -3.89 -28.17
CA ALA A 290 16.69 -2.85 -29.01
C ALA A 290 18.22 -2.99 -29.12
N ALA A 291 18.90 -3.36 -28.04
CA ALA A 291 20.35 -3.58 -28.02
C ALA A 291 20.76 -4.84 -28.79
N ALA A 292 19.88 -5.85 -28.90
CA ALA A 292 20.12 -7.07 -29.65
C ALA A 292 20.14 -6.87 -31.17
N LEU A 293 19.95 -5.64 -31.69
CA LEU A 293 20.00 -5.26 -33.11
C LEU A 293 19.30 -6.26 -34.03
N GLY A 294 17.98 -6.25 -33.98
CA GLY A 294 17.19 -6.99 -34.95
C GLY A 294 17.33 -6.37 -36.36
N MET A 295 17.94 -7.06 -37.29
CA MET A 295 17.87 -6.75 -38.73
C MET A 295 16.79 -7.60 -39.36
N TYR A 296 16.07 -7.03 -40.31
CA TYR A 296 15.15 -7.77 -41.14
C TYR A 296 15.43 -7.49 -42.61
N ILE A 297 15.21 -8.49 -43.45
CA ILE A 297 15.30 -8.33 -44.89
C ILE A 297 13.89 -8.03 -45.40
N ARG A 298 13.72 -6.85 -46.00
CA ARG A 298 12.50 -6.49 -46.68
C ARG A 298 12.61 -6.94 -48.14
N LYS A 299 11.73 -7.79 -48.59
CA LYS A 299 11.61 -8.17 -50.01
C LYS A 299 10.75 -7.08 -50.66
N GLY A 300 11.28 -6.50 -51.78
CA GLY A 300 10.54 -5.56 -52.60
C GLY A 300 9.35 -6.25 -53.34
N ASP A 301 8.60 -5.46 -54.09
CA ASP A 301 7.33 -5.82 -54.67
C ASP A 301 7.35 -7.20 -55.36
N GLY A 302 6.40 -8.08 -54.98
CA GLY A 302 6.33 -9.48 -55.41
C GLY A 302 6.05 -9.71 -56.90
N GLN A 303 6.05 -8.66 -57.74
CA GLN A 303 5.88 -8.80 -59.21
C GLN A 303 7.15 -9.20 -59.96
N SER A 304 8.30 -9.17 -59.31
CA SER A 304 9.58 -9.60 -59.92
C SER A 304 10.01 -11.02 -59.52
N TYR A 305 9.15 -11.77 -58.84
CA TYR A 305 9.44 -13.16 -58.52
C TYR A 305 9.04 -14.05 -59.71
N GLU A 306 9.91 -14.13 -60.70
CA GLU A 306 9.88 -15.26 -61.62
C GLU A 306 10.20 -16.50 -60.81
N ALA A 307 9.23 -17.36 -60.62
CA ALA A 307 9.43 -18.69 -60.10
C ALA A 307 10.32 -19.44 -61.07
N ASP A 308 11.63 -19.47 -60.83
CA ASP A 308 12.50 -20.46 -61.51
C ASP A 308 11.92 -21.84 -61.21
N GLY A 309 11.34 -22.47 -62.25
CA GLY A 309 10.62 -23.73 -62.17
C GLY A 309 11.48 -24.96 -61.84
N ASN A 310 12.55 -24.75 -61.04
CA ASN A 310 13.38 -25.84 -60.56
C ASN A 310 13.26 -25.87 -59.06
N GLY A 311 12.45 -26.83 -58.55
CA GLY A 311 12.08 -27.02 -57.09
C GLY A 311 13.25 -27.25 -56.15
N SER A 312 14.18 -26.34 -56.13
CA SER A 312 15.19 -26.24 -55.09
C SER A 312 14.54 -25.58 -53.87
N LYS A 313 14.26 -26.38 -52.85
CA LYS A 313 13.89 -25.86 -51.52
C LYS A 313 14.89 -24.76 -51.16
N ASP A 314 14.43 -23.50 -51.09
CA ASP A 314 15.21 -22.40 -50.51
C ASP A 314 15.71 -22.89 -49.17
N LYS A 315 17.02 -23.15 -49.07
CA LYS A 315 17.64 -23.37 -47.76
C LYS A 315 17.41 -22.10 -46.96
N GLU A 316 16.80 -22.24 -45.79
CA GLU A 316 16.71 -21.16 -44.83
C GLU A 316 18.09 -20.49 -44.71
N ARG A 317 18.14 -19.23 -45.11
CA ARG A 317 19.38 -18.45 -45.10
C ARG A 317 19.61 -17.95 -43.71
N GLU A 318 20.49 -18.61 -42.98
CA GLU A 318 20.94 -18.12 -41.64
C GLU A 318 21.96 -17.01 -41.86
N LEU A 319 21.56 -15.77 -41.46
CA LEU A 319 22.46 -14.62 -41.45
C LEU A 319 23.05 -14.50 -40.06
N THR A 320 24.36 -14.69 -39.95
CA THR A 320 25.07 -14.47 -38.68
C THR A 320 25.38 -12.98 -38.49
N ILE A 321 24.81 -12.38 -37.47
CA ILE A 321 25.04 -10.95 -37.13
C ILE A 321 26.33 -10.83 -36.34
N GLN A 322 27.33 -10.14 -36.88
CA GLN A 322 28.57 -9.77 -36.20
C GLN A 322 28.85 -8.28 -36.40
N PRO A 323 29.39 -7.55 -35.39
CA PRO A 323 29.78 -6.16 -35.57
C PRO A 323 30.81 -6.00 -36.70
N GLY A 324 30.53 -5.13 -37.68
CA GLY A 324 31.43 -4.85 -38.80
C GLY A 324 31.27 -5.72 -40.03
N ILE A 325 30.31 -6.62 -40.09
CA ILE A 325 29.99 -7.38 -41.32
C ILE A 325 29.32 -6.49 -42.36
N ILE A 326 29.79 -6.56 -43.59
CA ILE A 326 29.15 -5.99 -44.75
C ILE A 326 28.41 -7.12 -45.49
N TYR A 327 27.09 -6.99 -45.64
CA TYR A 327 26.26 -7.93 -46.40
C TYR A 327 26.22 -7.50 -47.86
N ASP A 328 27.00 -8.15 -48.69
CA ASP A 328 27.03 -7.93 -50.15
C ASP A 328 26.22 -8.95 -50.95
N ASP A 329 25.62 -9.92 -50.26
CA ASP A 329 24.89 -11.07 -50.76
C ASP A 329 23.38 -10.86 -50.92
N LEU A 330 22.94 -9.59 -51.02
CA LEU A 330 21.52 -9.25 -51.19
C LEU A 330 21.04 -9.51 -52.61
N LYS A 331 19.89 -10.17 -52.73
CA LYS A 331 19.24 -10.35 -54.06
C LYS A 331 18.66 -9.01 -54.54
N PRO A 332 18.54 -8.80 -55.90
CA PRO A 332 17.91 -7.61 -56.41
C PRO A 332 16.50 -7.41 -55.82
N GLY A 333 16.24 -6.26 -55.23
CA GLY A 333 14.97 -5.95 -54.55
C GLY A 333 14.92 -6.29 -53.07
N GLU A 334 15.98 -6.81 -52.48
CA GLU A 334 16.07 -7.00 -51.02
C GLU A 334 16.73 -5.75 -50.39
N GLU A 335 16.11 -5.27 -49.35
CA GLU A 335 16.67 -4.18 -48.51
C GLU A 335 16.84 -4.67 -47.08
N ILE A 336 17.97 -4.30 -46.45
CA ILE A 336 18.17 -4.53 -45.01
C ILE A 336 17.56 -3.38 -44.25
N GLY A 337 16.56 -3.68 -43.45
CA GLY A 337 16.00 -2.78 -42.47
C GLY A 337 16.54 -3.09 -41.09
N MET A 338 16.99 -2.07 -40.37
CA MET A 338 17.20 -2.20 -38.92
C MET A 338 15.89 -1.97 -38.21
N VAL A 339 15.59 -2.80 -37.23
CA VAL A 339 14.50 -2.51 -36.29
C VAL A 339 14.94 -1.30 -35.45
N LYS A 340 14.60 -0.09 -35.91
CA LYS A 340 14.77 1.11 -35.13
C LYS A 340 13.80 1.05 -33.96
N SER A 341 14.30 0.84 -32.76
CA SER A 341 13.54 1.05 -31.54
C SER A 341 13.74 2.50 -31.10
N ASP A 342 12.67 3.26 -30.95
CA ASP A 342 12.70 4.59 -30.31
C ASP A 342 12.93 4.50 -28.79
N ARG A 343 13.49 3.41 -28.34
CA ARG A 343 13.79 3.10 -26.94
C ARG A 343 15.29 3.14 -26.67
N PRO A 344 15.76 3.63 -25.49
CA PRO A 344 14.97 3.94 -24.29
C PRO A 344 14.14 5.22 -24.42
N ASN A 345 12.94 5.22 -23.84
CA ASN A 345 12.04 6.37 -23.85
C ASN A 345 12.69 7.56 -23.12
N PRO A 346 12.94 8.71 -23.79
CA PRO A 346 13.54 9.88 -23.16
C PRO A 346 12.70 10.44 -21.99
N ASN A 347 11.42 10.09 -21.93
CA ASN A 347 10.52 10.50 -20.86
C ASN A 347 10.49 9.54 -19.67
N LEU A 348 11.27 8.45 -19.69
CA LEU A 348 11.29 7.44 -18.59
C LEU A 348 11.63 8.08 -17.25
N GLU A 349 12.67 8.92 -17.21
CA GLU A 349 13.10 9.61 -16.00
C GLU A 349 12.01 10.55 -15.47
N THR A 350 11.41 11.34 -16.34
CA THR A 350 10.32 12.25 -15.97
C THR A 350 9.12 11.50 -15.44
N PHE A 351 8.72 10.39 -16.07
CA PHE A 351 7.63 9.53 -15.62
C PHE A 351 7.95 8.88 -14.27
N ARG A 352 9.15 8.30 -14.13
CA ARG A 352 9.62 7.72 -12.87
C ARG A 352 9.59 8.72 -11.72
N ASN A 353 10.12 9.93 -11.97
CA ASN A 353 10.15 11.02 -10.99
C ASN A 353 8.73 11.49 -10.62
N ALA A 354 7.81 11.59 -11.57
CA ALA A 354 6.42 11.90 -11.31
C ALA A 354 5.74 10.80 -10.47
N CYS A 355 6.02 9.54 -10.74
CA CYS A 355 5.51 8.41 -9.97
C CYS A 355 6.12 8.33 -8.57
N SER A 356 7.44 8.54 -8.43
CA SER A 356 8.16 8.51 -7.14
C SER A 356 7.94 9.75 -6.30
N GLY A 357 7.67 10.90 -6.91
CA GLY A 357 7.46 12.17 -6.22
C GLY A 357 6.31 12.15 -5.23
N ASP A 358 5.30 11.32 -5.48
CA ASP A 358 4.18 11.12 -4.56
C ASP A 358 4.51 10.15 -3.41
N VAL A 359 5.58 9.37 -3.54
CA VAL A 359 6.04 8.42 -2.50
C VAL A 359 7.01 9.11 -1.53
N HIS A 360 7.72 10.16 -1.97
CA HIS A 360 8.63 10.94 -1.14
C HIS A 360 7.93 12.12 -0.46
N PRO A 361 7.73 12.10 0.86
CA PRO A 361 7.05 13.18 1.60
C PRO A 361 7.84 14.50 1.65
N GLU A 362 9.10 14.51 1.23
CA GLU A 362 9.95 15.71 1.31
C GLU A 362 9.63 16.79 0.25
N ARG A 363 9.08 16.43 -0.91
CA ARG A 363 8.70 17.43 -1.93
C ARG A 363 7.46 18.24 -1.55
N ARG A 364 6.56 17.71 -0.73
CA ARG A 364 5.38 18.47 -0.26
C ARG A 364 5.68 19.60 0.73
N ARG A 365 6.87 19.63 1.34
CA ARG A 365 7.27 20.70 2.27
C ARG A 365 7.95 21.88 1.61
N ALA A 366 8.32 21.76 0.35
CA ALA A 366 8.95 22.86 -0.39
C ALA A 366 7.92 23.77 -1.13
N GLU A 367 6.64 23.35 -1.17
CA GLU A 367 5.56 24.07 -1.86
C GLU A 367 4.50 24.65 -0.87
N LEU A 368 4.71 24.53 0.45
CA LEU A 368 3.96 25.18 1.52
C LEU A 368 4.86 26.17 2.28
#